data_7a906f6cece30234604c96a860f71c57
#
_entry.id   7a906f6cece30234604c96a860f71c57
#
_cell.length_a   1.000
_cell.length_b   1.000
_cell.length_c   1.000
_cell.angle_alpha   90.00
_cell.angle_beta   90.00
_cell.angle_gamma   90.00
#
_symmetry.space_group_name_H-M   'P 1'
#
loop_
_entity.id
_entity.type
_entity.pdbx_description
1 polymer ?
#
loop_
_entity_poly.entity_id
_entity_poly.type
_entity_poly.pdbx_seq_one_letter_code
_entity_poly.pdbx_strand_id
1 'polypeptide(L)'
;MVDDRENLDPEDKKEDSFEFDSAGETIDYISMAQARVLAMRTAREEPGSHGASFEGVDMVFTVVGQDEDEDYFHIRLSYRPAGRYAGEPGVEEFVISKTGEVEFRQILDVPQPDRSQSRREETAQREQEETTRREREEAVQ
;
A
#
# COMPACT_ATOMS: atom_id res chain seq x y z
N MET A 1 35.78 -24.39 27.44
CA MET A 1 35.52 -23.12 26.85
C MET A 1 34.68 -23.29 25.61
N VAL A 2 33.51 -22.86 25.71
CA VAL A 2 32.61 -22.94 24.58
C VAL A 2 32.84 -21.73 23.70
N ASP A 3 32.98 -21.97 22.45
CA ASP A 3 33.03 -20.91 21.51
C ASP A 3 31.64 -20.28 21.35
N ASP A 4 31.56 -19.00 21.60
CA ASP A 4 30.34 -18.23 21.34
C ASP A 4 29.91 -18.33 19.88
N ARG A 5 30.81 -18.69 19.02
CA ARG A 5 30.56 -18.92 17.60
C ARG A 5 29.61 -20.06 17.33
N GLU A 6 29.59 -21.06 18.20
CA GLU A 6 28.69 -22.19 18.06
C GLU A 6 27.24 -21.79 18.33
N ASN A 7 27.06 -20.68 19.01
CA ASN A 7 25.73 -20.16 19.33
C ASN A 7 25.17 -19.16 18.32
N LEU A 8 25.89 -18.92 17.22
CA LEU A 8 25.38 -18.06 16.16
C LEU A 8 24.23 -18.73 15.43
N ASP A 9 23.13 -18.03 15.35
CA ASP A 9 21.98 -18.50 14.60
C ASP A 9 22.32 -18.66 13.12
N PRO A 10 21.73 -19.67 12.44
CA PRO A 10 21.86 -19.78 11.00
C PRO A 10 21.40 -18.54 10.24
N GLU A 11 20.47 -17.79 10.80
CA GLU A 11 20.00 -16.53 10.23
C GLU A 11 21.09 -15.46 10.24
N ASP A 12 21.84 -15.36 11.34
CA ASP A 12 22.97 -14.43 11.41
C ASP A 12 24.04 -14.76 10.37
N LYS A 13 24.26 -16.05 10.11
CA LYS A 13 25.20 -16.48 9.08
C LYS A 13 24.71 -16.12 7.68
N LYS A 14 23.40 -16.14 7.42
CA LYS A 14 22.83 -15.73 6.16
C LYS A 14 22.96 -14.22 5.93
N GLU A 15 22.77 -13.45 6.99
CA GLU A 15 22.92 -12.00 6.95
C GLU A 15 24.36 -11.58 6.68
N ASP A 16 25.29 -12.38 7.20
CA ASP A 16 26.72 -12.14 7.02
C ASP A 16 27.29 -12.77 5.75
N SER A 17 26.48 -13.46 4.98
CA SER A 17 26.97 -14.03 3.73
C SER A 17 27.08 -12.94 2.67
N PHE A 18 28.22 -12.94 1.97
CA PHE A 18 28.51 -11.98 0.93
C PHE A 18 28.62 -12.67 -0.41
N GLU A 19 28.03 -12.06 -1.41
CA GLU A 19 28.24 -12.43 -2.79
C GLU A 19 28.98 -11.32 -3.48
N PHE A 20 29.64 -11.64 -4.57
CA PHE A 20 30.42 -10.70 -5.37
C PHE A 20 29.84 -10.62 -6.76
N ASP A 21 29.82 -9.40 -7.29
CA ASP A 21 29.44 -9.21 -8.69
C ASP A 21 30.61 -9.58 -9.63
N SER A 22 30.41 -9.42 -10.93
CA SER A 22 31.41 -9.76 -11.93
C SER A 22 32.66 -8.90 -11.85
N ALA A 23 32.59 -7.74 -11.20
CA ALA A 23 33.74 -6.86 -10.95
C ALA A 23 34.44 -7.17 -9.63
N GLY A 24 33.97 -8.16 -8.85
CA GLY A 24 34.55 -8.53 -7.57
C GLY A 24 34.15 -7.63 -6.43
N GLU A 25 33.12 -6.79 -6.59
CA GLU A 25 32.58 -5.96 -5.53
C GLU A 25 31.55 -6.72 -4.70
N THR A 26 31.52 -6.47 -3.39
CA THR A 26 30.58 -7.08 -2.48
C THR A 26 29.15 -6.59 -2.78
N ILE A 27 28.21 -7.53 -2.90
CA ILE A 27 26.79 -7.23 -3.05
C ILE A 27 26.14 -7.29 -1.68
N ASP A 28 25.55 -6.18 -1.26
CA ASP A 28 24.83 -6.11 0.00
C ASP A 28 23.35 -6.44 -0.21
N TYR A 29 22.87 -7.44 0.51
CA TYR A 29 21.47 -7.84 0.46
C TYR A 29 20.70 -7.27 1.64
N ILE A 30 19.47 -6.85 1.39
CA ILE A 30 18.58 -6.38 2.45
C ILE A 30 17.74 -7.54 3.02
N SER A 31 17.20 -7.34 4.21
CA SER A 31 16.28 -8.28 4.83
C SER A 31 14.83 -7.96 4.47
N MET A 32 13.93 -8.89 4.77
CA MET A 32 12.49 -8.65 4.63
C MET A 32 12.05 -7.44 5.47
N ALA A 33 12.57 -7.28 6.68
CA ALA A 33 12.25 -6.13 7.53
C ALA A 33 12.66 -4.81 6.87
N GLN A 34 13.83 -4.78 6.26
CA GLN A 34 14.32 -3.61 5.53
C GLN A 34 13.46 -3.35 4.28
N ALA A 35 13.04 -4.40 3.60
CA ALA A 35 12.13 -4.27 2.44
C ALA A 35 10.80 -3.64 2.84
N ARG A 36 10.23 -4.04 3.98
CA ARG A 36 9.01 -3.42 4.51
C ARG A 36 9.20 -1.93 4.81
N VAL A 37 10.28 -1.59 5.44
CA VAL A 37 10.61 -0.19 5.74
C VAL A 37 10.75 0.62 4.46
N LEU A 38 11.41 0.06 3.46
CA LEU A 38 11.60 0.69 2.16
C LEU A 38 10.26 0.92 1.45
N ALA A 39 9.39 -0.09 1.43
CA ALA A 39 8.05 0.03 0.84
C ALA A 39 7.24 1.13 1.53
N MET A 40 7.22 1.15 2.86
CA MET A 40 6.51 2.17 3.62
C MET A 40 7.05 3.57 3.37
N ARG A 41 8.35 3.71 3.32
CA ARG A 41 9.00 4.99 3.04
C ARG A 41 8.65 5.48 1.63
N THR A 42 8.78 4.60 0.65
CA THR A 42 8.47 4.94 -0.75
C THR A 42 7.01 5.36 -0.89
N ALA A 43 6.09 4.63 -0.25
CA ALA A 43 4.67 4.96 -0.29
C ALA A 43 4.38 6.36 0.29
N ARG A 44 5.07 6.72 1.37
CA ARG A 44 4.89 8.02 2.02
C ARG A 44 5.53 9.16 1.25
N GLU A 45 6.69 8.93 0.68
CA GLU A 45 7.46 9.96 -0.04
C GLU A 45 6.95 10.19 -1.45
N GLU A 46 6.39 9.17 -2.07
CA GLU A 46 5.89 9.21 -3.44
C GLU A 46 4.43 8.77 -3.53
N PRO A 47 3.49 9.56 -2.98
CA PRO A 47 2.07 9.17 -2.96
C PRO A 47 1.36 9.32 -4.29
N GLY A 48 2.04 9.79 -5.32
CA GLY A 48 1.46 10.25 -6.59
C GLY A 48 0.68 9.26 -7.43
N SER A 49 0.58 8.01 -6.99
CA SER A 49 -0.05 6.96 -7.80
C SER A 49 -1.48 6.63 -7.40
N HIS A 50 -2.06 7.36 -6.45
CA HIS A 50 -3.36 7.01 -5.87
C HIS A 50 -4.56 7.66 -6.56
N GLY A 51 -4.32 8.35 -7.67
CA GLY A 51 -5.38 8.99 -8.46
C GLY A 51 -5.71 10.40 -7.99
N ALA A 52 -6.41 11.15 -8.85
CA ALA A 52 -6.73 12.55 -8.62
C ALA A 52 -7.63 12.76 -7.41
N SER A 53 -8.48 11.79 -7.07
CA SER A 53 -9.39 11.88 -5.93
C SER A 53 -8.69 11.95 -4.58
N PHE A 54 -7.44 11.52 -4.51
CA PHE A 54 -6.67 11.47 -3.27
C PHE A 54 -5.48 12.43 -3.29
N GLU A 55 -5.41 13.29 -4.29
CA GLU A 55 -4.36 14.29 -4.37
C GLU A 55 -4.47 15.28 -3.20
N GLY A 56 -3.36 15.47 -2.48
CA GLY A 56 -3.32 16.33 -1.32
C GLY A 56 -3.96 15.75 -0.05
N VAL A 57 -4.41 14.51 -0.09
CA VAL A 57 -4.99 13.82 1.06
C VAL A 57 -3.91 13.01 1.76
N ASP A 58 -3.81 13.15 3.07
CA ASP A 58 -2.90 12.32 3.87
C ASP A 58 -3.40 10.88 3.88
N MET A 59 -2.51 9.96 3.58
CA MET A 59 -2.82 8.54 3.52
C MET A 59 -2.16 7.78 4.65
N VAL A 60 -2.85 6.76 5.14
CA VAL A 60 -2.32 5.83 6.15
C VAL A 60 -2.02 4.52 5.44
N PHE A 61 -0.80 4.02 5.63
CA PHE A 61 -0.33 2.78 5.03
C PHE A 61 -0.09 1.72 6.09
N THR A 62 -0.47 0.48 5.78
CA THR A 62 -0.29 -0.67 6.67
C THR A 62 0.17 -1.87 5.86
N VAL A 63 1.17 -2.59 6.34
CA VAL A 63 1.61 -3.83 5.68
C VAL A 63 0.55 -4.90 5.88
N VAL A 64 0.01 -5.42 4.79
CA VAL A 64 -1.04 -6.46 4.82
C VAL A 64 -0.59 -7.78 4.21
N GLY A 65 0.56 -7.81 3.56
CA GLY A 65 1.11 -9.02 3.00
C GLY A 65 2.59 -8.88 2.70
N GLN A 66 3.30 -9.97 2.78
CA GLN A 66 4.71 -10.02 2.42
C GLN A 66 5.04 -11.42 1.94
N ASP A 67 5.75 -11.49 0.83
CA ASP A 67 6.25 -12.72 0.25
C ASP A 67 7.66 -12.47 -0.27
N GLU A 68 8.39 -13.54 -0.43
CA GLU A 68 9.75 -13.49 -0.90
C GLU A 68 10.00 -14.65 -1.86
N ASP A 69 10.62 -14.36 -3.00
CA ASP A 69 11.15 -15.38 -3.90
C ASP A 69 12.68 -15.24 -3.97
N GLU A 70 13.31 -15.95 -4.90
CA GLU A 70 14.76 -15.92 -5.04
C GLU A 70 15.32 -14.54 -5.40
N ASP A 71 14.54 -13.77 -6.14
CA ASP A 71 14.99 -12.51 -6.73
C ASP A 71 14.40 -11.27 -6.08
N TYR A 72 13.19 -11.39 -5.49
CA TYR A 72 12.44 -10.23 -5.04
C TYR A 72 11.75 -10.43 -3.70
N PHE A 73 11.50 -9.32 -3.02
CA PHE A 73 10.54 -9.21 -1.95
C PHE A 73 9.26 -8.60 -2.52
N HIS A 74 8.12 -9.15 -2.13
CA HIS A 74 6.79 -8.65 -2.51
C HIS A 74 6.11 -8.11 -1.27
N ILE A 75 5.92 -6.82 -1.19
CA ILE A 75 5.30 -6.16 -0.04
C ILE A 75 3.98 -5.55 -0.47
N ARG A 76 2.91 -5.95 0.19
CA ARG A 76 1.59 -5.38 -0.03
C ARG A 76 1.23 -4.44 1.12
N LEU A 77 0.84 -3.23 0.76
CA LEU A 77 0.39 -2.21 1.69
C LEU A 77 -1.08 -1.92 1.44
N SER A 78 -1.87 -1.87 2.50
CA SER A 78 -3.17 -1.23 2.40
C SER A 78 -2.98 0.27 2.57
N TYR A 79 -3.80 1.06 1.90
CA TYR A 79 -3.79 2.50 2.05
C TYR A 79 -5.21 3.05 2.10
N ARG A 80 -5.41 4.06 2.93
CA ARG A 80 -6.69 4.73 3.09
C ARG A 80 -6.46 6.18 3.51
N PRO A 81 -7.42 7.08 3.25
CA PRO A 81 -7.33 8.44 3.78
C PRO A 81 -7.23 8.43 5.29
N ALA A 82 -6.41 9.34 5.84
CA ALA A 82 -6.30 9.52 7.28
C ALA A 82 -7.62 10.03 7.87
N GLY A 83 -7.85 9.74 9.16
CA GLY A 83 -9.07 10.13 9.84
C GLY A 83 -10.18 9.10 9.70
N ARG A 84 -11.41 9.58 9.77
CA ARG A 84 -12.57 8.69 9.64
C ARG A 84 -12.82 8.37 8.18
N TYR A 85 -12.58 7.14 7.83
CA TYR A 85 -12.85 6.64 6.49
C TYR A 85 -13.80 5.45 6.59
N ALA A 86 -15.00 5.60 6.08
CA ALA A 86 -15.97 4.52 5.99
C ALA A 86 -15.89 3.92 4.58
N GLY A 87 -15.24 2.76 4.49
CA GLY A 87 -15.05 2.10 3.21
C GLY A 87 -13.92 1.09 3.29
N GLU A 88 -13.64 0.48 2.16
CA GLU A 88 -12.55 -0.47 2.04
C GLU A 88 -11.27 0.24 1.63
N PRO A 89 -10.13 -0.11 2.25
CA PRO A 89 -8.85 0.45 1.86
C PRO A 89 -8.42 -0.07 0.48
N GLY A 90 -7.56 0.67 -0.18
CA GLY A 90 -6.87 0.20 -1.36
C GLY A 90 -5.71 -0.70 -0.99
N VAL A 91 -5.16 -1.38 -1.98
CA VAL A 91 -3.99 -2.23 -1.80
C VAL A 91 -2.97 -1.91 -2.90
N GLU A 92 -1.73 -1.77 -2.51
CA GLU A 92 -0.62 -1.51 -3.39
C GLU A 92 0.47 -2.55 -3.17
N GLU A 93 1.09 -3.02 -4.24
CA GLU A 93 2.20 -3.97 -4.15
C GLU A 93 3.50 -3.34 -4.60
N PHE A 94 4.55 -3.57 -3.82
CA PHE A 94 5.91 -3.21 -4.14
C PHE A 94 6.73 -4.46 -4.39
N VAL A 95 7.42 -4.51 -5.51
CA VAL A 95 8.38 -5.54 -5.83
C VAL A 95 9.77 -4.95 -5.66
N ILE A 96 10.51 -5.45 -4.70
CA ILE A 96 11.79 -4.90 -4.26
C ILE A 96 12.88 -5.94 -4.48
N SER A 97 13.96 -5.54 -5.14
CA SER A 97 15.09 -6.42 -5.35
C SER A 97 15.78 -6.77 -4.03
N LYS A 98 16.53 -7.85 -4.02
CA LYS A 98 17.29 -8.26 -2.82
C LYS A 98 18.38 -7.27 -2.44
N THR A 99 18.76 -6.39 -3.36
CA THR A 99 19.72 -5.32 -3.10
C THR A 99 19.08 -4.00 -2.65
N GLY A 100 17.75 -3.95 -2.55
CA GLY A 100 17.05 -2.81 -1.99
C GLY A 100 16.56 -1.77 -3.00
N GLU A 101 16.30 -2.19 -4.23
CA GLU A 101 15.74 -1.32 -5.25
C GLU A 101 14.26 -1.64 -5.48
N VAL A 102 13.43 -0.62 -5.51
CA VAL A 102 12.03 -0.78 -5.89
C VAL A 102 11.96 -0.90 -7.41
N GLU A 103 11.75 -2.13 -7.87
CA GLU A 103 11.74 -2.44 -9.29
C GLU A 103 10.37 -2.21 -9.91
N PHE A 104 9.33 -2.44 -9.12
CA PHE A 104 7.97 -2.35 -9.61
C PHE A 104 7.02 -1.96 -8.49
N ARG A 105 6.02 -1.17 -8.84
CA ARG A 105 4.98 -0.70 -7.94
C ARG A 105 3.66 -0.68 -8.68
N GLN A 106 2.62 -1.31 -8.12
CA GLN A 106 1.32 -1.34 -8.76
C GLN A 106 0.19 -1.25 -7.74
N ILE A 107 -0.88 -0.60 -8.14
CA ILE A 107 -2.10 -0.55 -7.35
C ILE A 107 -2.94 -1.76 -7.72
N LEU A 108 -3.24 -2.60 -6.72
CA LEU A 108 -4.07 -3.78 -6.90
C LEU A 108 -5.55 -3.46 -6.70
N ASP A 109 -5.84 -2.65 -5.69
CA ASP A 109 -7.20 -2.19 -5.39
C ASP A 109 -7.17 -0.71 -5.04
N VAL A 110 -8.23 0.00 -5.39
CA VAL A 110 -8.42 1.42 -5.06
C VAL A 110 -9.35 1.51 -3.85
N PRO A 111 -9.13 2.47 -2.91
CA PRO A 111 -10.04 2.65 -1.79
C PRO A 111 -11.46 2.89 -2.30
N GLN A 112 -12.43 2.18 -1.70
CA GLN A 112 -13.82 2.27 -2.09
C GLN A 112 -14.64 2.80 -0.93
N PRO A 113 -15.37 3.91 -1.11
CA PRO A 113 -16.26 4.41 -0.08
C PRO A 113 -17.37 3.39 0.21
N ASP A 114 -17.94 3.47 1.41
CA ASP A 114 -19.05 2.60 1.80
C ASP A 114 -20.22 2.78 0.83
N ARG A 115 -20.54 1.73 0.09
CA ARG A 115 -21.61 1.74 -0.91
C ARG A 115 -22.98 1.99 -0.31
N SER A 116 -23.22 1.56 0.92
CA SER A 116 -24.49 1.77 1.56
C SER A 116 -24.73 3.23 1.86
N GLN A 117 -23.70 3.98 2.23
CA GLN A 117 -23.77 5.41 2.46
C GLN A 117 -24.01 6.18 1.15
N SER A 118 -23.29 5.84 0.09
CA SER A 118 -23.46 6.44 -1.23
C SER A 118 -24.87 6.21 -1.76
N ARG A 119 -25.44 5.03 -1.61
CA ARG A 119 -26.81 4.72 -2.04
C ARG A 119 -27.84 5.54 -1.28
N ARG A 120 -27.65 5.74 0.02
CA ARG A 120 -28.55 6.56 0.84
C ARG A 120 -28.55 8.01 0.38
N GLU A 121 -27.39 8.55 0.08
CA GLU A 121 -27.26 9.93 -0.41
C GLU A 121 -27.90 10.10 -1.78
N GLU A 122 -27.68 9.17 -2.71
CA GLU A 122 -28.30 9.19 -4.04
C GLU A 122 -29.83 9.08 -3.95
N THR A 123 -30.34 8.20 -3.11
CA THR A 123 -31.77 8.04 -2.91
C THR A 123 -32.40 9.30 -2.33
N ALA A 124 -31.75 9.89 -1.32
CA ALA A 124 -32.22 11.13 -0.72
C ALA A 124 -32.25 12.28 -1.75
N GLN A 125 -31.23 12.40 -2.58
CA GLN A 125 -31.19 13.41 -3.64
C GLN A 125 -32.30 13.18 -4.69
N ARG A 126 -32.55 11.96 -5.10
CA ARG A 126 -33.62 11.63 -6.03
C ARG A 126 -34.99 11.99 -5.48
N GLU A 127 -35.25 11.66 -4.23
CA GLU A 127 -36.51 12.00 -3.58
C GLU A 127 -36.73 13.50 -3.51
N GLN A 128 -35.68 14.28 -3.18
CA GLN A 128 -35.75 15.73 -3.20
C GLN A 128 -36.04 16.31 -4.59
N GLU A 129 -35.37 15.79 -5.61
CA GLU A 129 -35.57 16.21 -6.98
C GLU A 129 -36.98 15.91 -7.47
N GLU A 130 -37.54 14.75 -7.17
CA GLU A 130 -38.91 14.40 -7.50
C GLU A 130 -39.92 15.29 -6.80
N THR A 131 -39.76 15.58 -5.54
CA THR A 131 -40.62 16.45 -4.77
C THR A 131 -40.61 17.86 -5.35
N THR A 132 -39.44 18.40 -5.65
CA THR A 132 -39.29 19.72 -6.27
C THR A 132 -39.97 19.76 -7.64
N ARG A 133 -39.84 18.71 -8.43
CA ARG A 133 -40.46 18.60 -9.74
C ARG A 133 -41.98 18.58 -9.65
N ARG A 134 -42.55 17.83 -8.74
CA ARG A 134 -44.00 17.80 -8.48
C ARG A 134 -44.55 19.15 -8.08
N GLU A 135 -43.88 19.85 -7.19
CA GLU A 135 -44.27 21.18 -6.75
C GLU A 135 -44.27 22.18 -7.93
N ARG A 136 -43.29 22.08 -8.82
CA ARG A 136 -43.27 22.91 -10.05
C ARG A 136 -44.40 22.60 -11.00
N GLU A 137 -44.75 21.33 -11.18
CA GLU A 137 -45.84 20.93 -12.03
C GLU A 137 -47.19 21.39 -11.47
N GLU A 138 -47.41 21.33 -10.18
CA GLU A 138 -48.61 21.84 -9.51
C GLU A 138 -48.69 23.36 -9.59
N ALA A 139 -47.60 24.08 -9.55
CA ALA A 139 -47.58 25.52 -9.61
C ALA A 139 -47.92 26.06 -11.01
N VAL A 140 -47.82 25.27 -12.06
CA VAL A 140 -48.12 25.66 -13.43
C VAL A 140 -49.58 25.47 -13.79
N GLN A 141 -50.33 24.74 -13.01
CA GLN A 141 -51.77 24.59 -13.19
C GLN A 141 -52.49 25.73 -12.47
#